data_4a0b7c4a17232395162a3b60cde2b511
#
_entry.id   4a0b7c4a17232395162a3b60cde2b511
#
_cell.length_a   1.000
_cell.length_b   1.000
_cell.length_c   1.000
_cell.angle_alpha   90.00
_cell.angle_beta   90.00
_cell.angle_gamma   90.00
#
_symmetry.space_group_name_H-M   'P 1'
#
loop_
_entity.id
_entity.type
_entity.pdbx_description
1 polymer ?
#
loop_
_entity_poly.entity_id
_entity_poly.type
_entity_poly.pdbx_seq_one_letter_code
_entity_poly.pdbx_strand_id
1 'polypeptide(L)'
;MLELTNPVQTVLVTSRHRVISKFSGLEDDKDDIITLDWHTTVSFKPMKYAIVVGKSHFSYQLIKESGVFIVNFISYKLRDAAMFCGKHSGEHIDKFKESGLTKEQGEWVDCPRIKEASAFLECELLQEIDVGENAIFIGNVVGRVTKTDEKRLFHHVGDKYTTTME
;
A
#
# COMPACT_ATOMS: atom_id res chain seq x y z
N MET A 1 10.76 8.16 18.84
CA MET A 1 11.76 7.71 17.85
C MET A 1 11.37 8.03 16.40
N LEU A 2 10.11 7.93 16.03
CA LEU A 2 9.61 8.27 14.67
C LEU A 2 9.81 9.76 14.31
N GLU A 3 9.87 10.64 15.30
CA GLU A 3 10.06 12.09 15.09
C GLU A 3 11.41 12.45 14.45
N LEU A 4 12.44 11.58 14.60
CA LEU A 4 13.79 11.84 14.08
C LEU A 4 13.88 11.68 12.55
N THR A 5 12.98 10.92 11.94
CA THR A 5 13.02 10.63 10.50
C THR A 5 11.94 11.37 9.72
N ASN A 6 11.03 12.06 10.40
CA ASN A 6 9.94 12.80 9.79
C ASN A 6 10.37 14.20 9.28
N PRO A 7 9.72 14.73 8.24
CA PRO A 7 8.60 14.11 7.53
C PRO A 7 9.01 13.00 6.56
N VAL A 8 8.22 11.95 6.45
CA VAL A 8 8.39 10.84 5.50
C VAL A 8 7.23 10.80 4.51
N GLN A 9 7.50 10.39 3.28
CA GLN A 9 6.43 10.25 2.29
C GLN A 9 5.50 9.11 2.69
N THR A 10 4.20 9.39 2.66
CA THR A 10 3.15 8.40 2.91
C THR A 10 2.61 7.85 1.60
N VAL A 11 2.48 6.54 1.51
CA VAL A 11 1.85 5.84 0.39
C VAL A 11 0.71 4.97 0.88
N LEU A 12 -0.18 4.60 -0.03
CA LEU A 12 -1.17 3.55 0.20
C LEU A 12 -0.75 2.30 -0.56
N VAL A 13 -0.60 1.19 0.14
CA VAL A 13 -0.31 -0.09 -0.48
C VAL A 13 -1.57 -0.92 -0.53
N THR A 14 -1.91 -1.39 -1.73
CA THR A 14 -3.05 -2.26 -1.97
C THR A 14 -2.60 -3.69 -2.14
N SER A 15 -3.43 -4.60 -1.70
CA SER A 15 -3.23 -6.04 -1.78
C SER A 15 -4.54 -6.76 -2.05
N ARG A 16 -4.45 -7.95 -2.64
CA ARG A 16 -5.58 -8.84 -2.90
C ARG A 16 -5.16 -10.27 -2.67
N HIS A 17 -6.03 -11.05 -2.05
CA HIS A 17 -5.92 -12.49 -2.03
C HIS A 17 -7.31 -13.12 -2.15
N ARG A 18 -7.40 -14.22 -2.89
CA ARG A 18 -8.61 -15.02 -2.97
C ARG A 18 -8.73 -15.89 -1.74
N VAL A 19 -9.83 -15.80 -1.06
CA VAL A 19 -10.16 -16.60 0.10
C VAL A 19 -11.40 -17.45 -0.18
N ILE A 20 -11.43 -18.66 0.36
CA ILE A 20 -12.63 -19.49 0.31
C ILE A 20 -13.49 -19.08 1.51
N SER A 21 -14.69 -18.59 1.22
CA SER A 21 -15.67 -18.26 2.26
C SER A 21 -16.02 -19.52 3.07
N LYS A 22 -15.84 -19.45 4.38
CA LYS A 22 -16.21 -20.53 5.30
C LYS A 22 -17.72 -20.81 5.35
N PHE A 23 -18.53 -19.83 4.92
CA PHE A 23 -19.98 -19.94 4.94
C PHE A 23 -20.57 -20.45 3.62
N SER A 24 -20.07 -19.96 2.50
CA SER A 24 -20.62 -20.30 1.17
C SER A 24 -19.79 -21.36 0.42
N GLY A 25 -18.53 -21.60 0.82
CA GLY A 25 -17.59 -22.43 0.07
C GLY A 25 -17.14 -21.83 -1.26
N LEU A 26 -17.56 -20.58 -1.57
CA LEU A 26 -17.21 -19.88 -2.81
C LEU A 26 -15.92 -19.09 -2.60
N GLU A 27 -15.15 -18.94 -3.68
CA GLU A 27 -14.02 -18.02 -3.73
C GLU A 27 -14.52 -16.58 -3.68
N ASP A 28 -13.88 -15.77 -2.85
CA ASP A 28 -14.14 -14.34 -2.73
C ASP A 28 -12.80 -13.60 -2.71
N ASP A 29 -12.73 -12.49 -3.43
CA ASP A 29 -11.55 -11.63 -3.44
C ASP A 29 -11.57 -10.72 -2.20
N LYS A 30 -10.52 -10.80 -1.40
CA LYS A 30 -10.29 -9.86 -0.29
C LYS A 30 -9.27 -8.83 -0.71
N ASP A 31 -9.71 -7.59 -0.77
CA ASP A 31 -8.86 -6.44 -1.04
C ASP A 31 -8.60 -5.67 0.25
N ASP A 32 -7.39 -5.17 0.42
CA ASP A 32 -7.05 -4.29 1.54
C ASP A 32 -6.19 -3.12 1.07
N ILE A 33 -6.21 -2.06 1.88
CA ILE A 33 -5.39 -0.87 1.74
C ILE A 33 -4.68 -0.63 3.06
N ILE A 34 -3.35 -0.55 3.04
CA ILE A 34 -2.57 -0.15 4.21
C ILE A 34 -1.83 1.15 3.94
N THR A 35 -1.82 2.04 4.93
CA THR A 35 -1.06 3.28 4.90
C THR A 35 0.34 3.01 5.42
N LEU A 36 1.35 3.30 4.61
CA LEU A 36 2.76 3.07 4.93
C LEU A 36 3.62 4.31 4.76
N ASP A 37 4.50 4.50 5.75
CA ASP A 37 5.56 5.50 5.72
C ASP A 37 6.94 4.88 5.45
N TRP A 38 7.09 3.58 5.69
CA TRP A 38 8.37 2.90 5.54
C TRP A 38 8.43 2.14 4.21
N HIS A 39 9.03 2.79 3.23
CA HIS A 39 9.18 2.26 1.88
C HIS A 39 10.31 2.95 1.13
N THR A 40 10.93 2.27 0.18
CA THR A 40 12.01 2.85 -0.63
C THR A 40 12.33 2.05 -1.88
N THR A 41 12.93 2.72 -2.87
CA THR A 41 13.59 2.06 -4.01
C THR A 41 14.86 1.36 -3.54
N VAL A 42 15.04 0.09 -3.90
CA VAL A 42 16.23 -0.70 -3.52
C VAL A 42 17.09 -1.11 -4.70
N SER A 43 16.61 -0.99 -5.93
CA SER A 43 17.36 -1.23 -7.17
C SER A 43 16.70 -0.52 -8.34
N PHE A 44 17.50 -0.09 -9.33
CA PHE A 44 16.99 0.50 -10.57
C PHE A 44 17.04 -0.46 -11.78
N LYS A 45 18.02 -1.37 -11.80
CA LYS A 45 18.23 -2.29 -12.94
C LYS A 45 18.54 -3.70 -12.43
N PRO A 46 17.55 -4.60 -12.31
CA PRO A 46 16.10 -4.37 -12.48
C PRO A 46 15.53 -3.51 -11.37
N MET A 47 14.42 -2.84 -11.65
CA MET A 47 13.77 -1.99 -10.66
C MET A 47 13.11 -2.83 -9.55
N LYS A 48 13.48 -2.54 -8.32
CA LYS A 48 12.92 -3.19 -7.12
C LYS A 48 12.52 -2.15 -6.10
N TYR A 49 11.47 -2.45 -5.39
CA TYR A 49 10.92 -1.58 -4.36
C TYR A 49 10.66 -2.34 -3.07
N ALA A 50 11.01 -1.74 -1.94
CA ALA A 50 10.79 -2.33 -0.62
C ALA A 50 9.69 -1.58 0.14
N ILE A 51 8.87 -2.35 0.85
CA ILE A 51 7.90 -1.86 1.83
C ILE A 51 8.10 -2.61 3.15
N VAL A 52 7.84 -1.95 4.27
CA VAL A 52 7.90 -2.56 5.61
C VAL A 52 6.48 -2.67 6.14
N VAL A 53 6.05 -3.88 6.45
CA VAL A 53 4.69 -4.18 6.91
C VAL A 53 4.74 -4.92 8.24
N GLY A 54 3.94 -4.47 9.20
CA GLY A 54 3.77 -5.17 10.47
C GLY A 54 3.08 -6.52 10.26
N LYS A 55 3.63 -7.60 10.84
CA LYS A 55 3.12 -8.96 10.68
C LYS A 55 1.70 -9.16 11.24
N SER A 56 1.26 -8.31 12.14
CA SER A 56 -0.11 -8.30 12.69
C SER A 56 -1.14 -7.66 11.78
N HIS A 57 -0.73 -6.96 10.70
CA HIS A 57 -1.65 -6.35 9.76
C HIS A 57 -2.24 -7.38 8.79
N PHE A 58 -3.50 -7.20 8.46
CA PHE A 58 -4.21 -8.06 7.49
C PHE A 58 -3.54 -8.04 6.12
N SER A 59 -3.08 -6.87 5.65
CA SER A 59 -2.34 -6.73 4.38
C SER A 59 -1.08 -7.59 4.32
N TYR A 60 -0.40 -7.84 5.46
CA TYR A 60 0.78 -8.72 5.49
C TYR A 60 0.44 -10.12 4.98
N GLN A 61 -0.65 -10.70 5.47
CA GLN A 61 -1.10 -12.03 5.06
C GLN A 61 -1.48 -12.04 3.58
N LEU A 62 -2.25 -11.03 3.13
CA LEU A 62 -2.70 -10.95 1.74
C LEU A 62 -1.51 -10.88 0.78
N ILE A 63 -0.49 -10.05 1.06
CA ILE A 63 0.71 -9.92 0.23
C ILE A 63 1.52 -11.23 0.23
N LYS A 64 1.72 -11.83 1.39
CA LYS A 64 2.48 -13.07 1.53
C LYS A 64 1.86 -14.22 0.75
N GLU A 65 0.53 -14.34 0.78
CA GLU A 65 -0.20 -15.43 0.13
C GLU A 65 -0.40 -15.20 -1.37
N SER A 66 -0.67 -13.97 -1.79
CA SER A 66 -0.87 -13.64 -3.21
C SER A 66 0.43 -13.46 -3.98
N GLY A 67 1.49 -13.01 -3.31
CA GLY A 67 2.76 -12.68 -3.94
C GLY A 67 2.74 -11.40 -4.77
N VAL A 68 1.75 -10.51 -4.58
CA VAL A 68 1.64 -9.25 -5.31
C VAL A 68 1.19 -8.10 -4.42
N PHE A 69 1.60 -6.88 -4.78
CA PHE A 69 1.12 -5.65 -4.15
C PHE A 69 1.29 -4.45 -5.09
N ILE A 70 0.54 -3.40 -4.85
CA ILE A 70 0.67 -2.14 -5.59
C ILE A 70 0.96 -1.00 -4.62
N VAL A 71 2.01 -0.24 -4.90
CA VAL A 71 2.33 1.00 -4.18
C VAL A 71 1.67 2.16 -4.89
N ASN A 72 0.71 2.81 -4.23
CA ASN A 72 -0.01 3.95 -4.75
C ASN A 72 0.55 5.22 -4.12
N PHE A 73 1.18 6.07 -4.93
CA PHE A 73 1.70 7.38 -4.51
C PHE A 73 0.56 8.39 -4.54
N ILE A 74 0.24 8.95 -3.39
CA ILE A 74 -0.93 9.78 -3.19
C ILE A 74 -0.58 11.25 -2.96
N SER A 75 -1.49 12.12 -3.38
CA SER A 75 -1.38 13.56 -3.12
C SER A 75 -1.92 13.91 -1.73
N TYR A 76 -1.59 15.11 -1.27
CA TYR A 76 -2.10 15.66 -0.01
C TYR A 76 -3.64 15.70 0.07
N LYS A 77 -4.32 15.76 -1.06
CA LYS A 77 -5.79 15.74 -1.13
C LYS A 77 -6.40 14.47 -0.54
N LEU A 78 -5.65 13.36 -0.57
CA LEU A 78 -6.09 12.05 -0.05
C LEU A 78 -5.70 11.81 1.43
N ARG A 79 -5.29 12.85 2.15
CA ARG A 79 -4.86 12.76 3.56
C ARG A 79 -5.89 12.04 4.43
N ASP A 80 -7.15 12.43 4.35
CA ASP A 80 -8.20 11.88 5.22
C ASP A 80 -8.46 10.41 4.93
N ALA A 81 -8.44 10.01 3.65
CA ALA A 81 -8.54 8.61 3.25
C ALA A 81 -7.32 7.79 3.73
N ALA A 82 -6.11 8.35 3.66
CA ALA A 82 -4.90 7.71 4.17
C ALA A 82 -4.97 7.52 5.69
N MET A 83 -5.42 8.52 6.44
CA MET A 83 -5.65 8.41 7.89
C MET A 83 -6.66 7.32 8.21
N PHE A 84 -7.77 7.28 7.49
CA PHE A 84 -8.80 6.26 7.67
C PHE A 84 -8.24 4.84 7.43
N CYS A 85 -7.56 4.62 6.30
CA CYS A 85 -6.98 3.32 5.97
C CYS A 85 -5.92 2.87 6.99
N GLY A 86 -5.17 3.80 7.59
CA GLY A 86 -4.17 3.50 8.61
C GLY A 86 -4.75 3.15 9.98
N LYS A 87 -5.97 3.58 10.27
CA LYS A 87 -6.63 3.37 11.58
C LYS A 87 -7.58 2.15 11.61
N HIS A 88 -7.88 1.54 10.48
CA HIS A 88 -8.83 0.43 10.38
C HIS A 88 -8.19 -0.80 9.75
N SER A 89 -8.71 -1.99 10.09
CA SER A 89 -8.30 -3.25 9.48
C SER A 89 -9.25 -3.66 8.36
N GLY A 90 -8.71 -4.00 7.20
CA GLY A 90 -9.48 -4.55 6.07
C GLY A 90 -10.05 -5.94 6.32
N GLU A 91 -9.64 -6.60 7.41
CA GLU A 91 -10.24 -7.86 7.85
C GLU A 91 -11.73 -7.72 8.18
N HIS A 92 -12.12 -6.55 8.68
CA HIS A 92 -13.47 -6.30 9.21
C HIS A 92 -14.32 -5.37 8.37
N ILE A 93 -13.69 -4.57 7.49
CA ILE A 93 -14.39 -3.58 6.67
C ILE A 93 -13.85 -3.58 5.24
N ASP A 94 -14.67 -3.12 4.29
CA ASP A 94 -14.24 -2.77 2.93
C ASP A 94 -13.66 -1.35 2.93
N LYS A 95 -12.34 -1.23 2.98
CA LYS A 95 -11.67 0.08 3.02
C LYS A 95 -11.86 0.91 1.77
N PHE A 96 -12.01 0.32 0.58
CA PHE A 96 -12.33 1.08 -0.62
C PHE A 96 -13.67 1.77 -0.49
N LYS A 97 -14.70 1.03 -0.07
CA LYS A 97 -16.05 1.56 0.12
C LYS A 97 -16.09 2.64 1.20
N GLU A 98 -15.52 2.34 2.38
CA GLU A 98 -15.63 3.22 3.55
C GLU A 98 -14.74 4.47 3.44
N SER A 99 -13.60 4.41 2.75
CA SER A 99 -12.72 5.57 2.55
C SER A 99 -13.14 6.46 1.37
N GLY A 100 -14.05 5.99 0.54
CA GLY A 100 -14.46 6.69 -0.70
C GLY A 100 -13.44 6.62 -1.83
N LEU A 101 -12.39 5.81 -1.70
CA LEU A 101 -11.41 5.59 -2.76
C LEU A 101 -11.98 4.67 -3.85
N THR A 102 -11.69 5.00 -5.10
CA THR A 102 -12.19 4.23 -6.25
C THR A 102 -11.20 3.12 -6.60
N LYS A 103 -11.71 1.89 -6.62
CA LYS A 103 -10.97 0.71 -7.04
C LYS A 103 -10.80 0.69 -8.56
N GLU A 104 -9.57 0.46 -9.02
CA GLU A 104 -9.23 0.22 -10.41
C GLU A 104 -8.36 -1.04 -10.49
N GLN A 105 -8.59 -1.92 -11.47
CA GLN A 105 -7.79 -3.14 -11.60
C GLN A 105 -6.36 -2.81 -12.05
N GLY A 106 -5.38 -3.47 -11.46
CA GLY A 106 -3.98 -3.43 -11.91
C GLY A 106 -3.83 -4.01 -13.32
N GLU A 107 -2.80 -3.58 -14.02
CA GLU A 107 -2.55 -3.92 -15.42
C GLU A 107 -1.59 -5.12 -15.54
N TRP A 108 -0.61 -5.22 -14.63
CA TRP A 108 0.45 -6.23 -14.66
C TRP A 108 0.31 -7.27 -13.55
N VAL A 109 -0.39 -6.96 -12.44
CA VAL A 109 -0.64 -7.89 -11.34
C VAL A 109 -2.12 -7.94 -10.98
N ASP A 110 -2.57 -9.08 -10.47
CA ASP A 110 -3.95 -9.25 -10.00
C ASP A 110 -4.13 -8.62 -8.62
N CYS A 111 -4.18 -7.29 -8.62
CA CYS A 111 -4.30 -6.46 -7.43
C CYS A 111 -4.97 -5.12 -7.80
N PRO A 112 -5.81 -4.54 -6.95
CA PRO A 112 -6.43 -3.27 -7.25
C PRO A 112 -5.45 -2.10 -7.11
N ARG A 113 -5.59 -1.08 -7.97
CA ARG A 113 -5.01 0.25 -7.83
C ARG A 113 -6.04 1.21 -7.22
N ILE A 114 -5.56 2.32 -6.71
CA ILE A 114 -6.39 3.45 -6.28
C ILE A 114 -6.45 4.45 -7.44
N LYS A 115 -7.63 4.62 -8.04
CA LYS A 115 -7.82 5.48 -9.22
C LYS A 115 -7.33 6.91 -9.01
N GLU A 116 -7.50 7.46 -7.81
CA GLU A 116 -7.13 8.83 -7.44
C GLU A 116 -5.63 9.00 -7.17
N ALA A 117 -4.85 7.92 -7.12
CA ALA A 117 -3.40 8.01 -6.91
C ALA A 117 -2.71 8.70 -8.08
N SER A 118 -1.65 9.43 -7.78
CA SER A 118 -0.88 10.19 -8.76
C SER A 118 0.10 9.32 -9.55
N ALA A 119 0.53 8.20 -8.96
CA ALA A 119 1.44 7.25 -9.59
C ALA A 119 1.28 5.86 -8.95
N PHE A 120 1.71 4.82 -9.66
CA PHE A 120 1.68 3.44 -9.18
C PHE A 120 2.97 2.70 -9.48
N LEU A 121 3.33 1.77 -8.58
CA LEU A 121 4.25 0.68 -8.86
C LEU A 121 3.52 -0.63 -8.62
N GLU A 122 3.41 -1.45 -9.65
CA GLU A 122 2.86 -2.80 -9.56
C GLU A 122 4.01 -3.79 -9.34
N CYS A 123 3.93 -4.57 -8.28
CA CYS A 123 5.03 -5.37 -7.78
C CYS A 123 4.67 -6.84 -7.64
N GLU A 124 5.57 -7.72 -8.09
CA GLU A 124 5.59 -9.14 -7.73
C GLU A 124 6.56 -9.33 -6.56
N LEU A 125 6.11 -10.02 -5.51
CA LEU A 125 6.93 -10.28 -4.33
C LEU A 125 8.13 -11.15 -4.69
N LEU A 126 9.32 -10.61 -4.49
CA LEU A 126 10.58 -11.32 -4.71
C LEU A 126 11.11 -11.98 -3.45
N GLN A 127 11.05 -11.26 -2.33
CA GLN A 127 11.65 -11.67 -1.08
C GLN A 127 10.91 -11.07 0.12
N GLU A 128 10.75 -11.89 1.16
CA GLU A 128 10.37 -11.45 2.50
C GLU A 128 11.59 -11.56 3.43
N ILE A 129 11.86 -10.48 4.16
CA ILE A 129 12.92 -10.45 5.18
C ILE A 129 12.26 -10.22 6.53
N ASP A 130 12.42 -11.17 7.44
CA ASP A 130 11.95 -11.07 8.81
C ASP A 130 12.80 -10.05 9.60
N VAL A 131 12.15 -9.06 10.19
CA VAL A 131 12.80 -8.04 11.03
C VAL A 131 12.04 -7.84 12.35
N GLY A 132 11.68 -8.94 12.99
CA GLY A 132 10.98 -8.95 14.28
C GLY A 132 9.47 -8.82 14.14
N GLU A 133 8.87 -7.75 14.65
CA GLU A 133 7.42 -7.51 14.55
C GLU A 133 6.97 -7.12 13.14
N ASN A 134 7.93 -6.72 12.30
CA ASN A 134 7.73 -6.33 10.91
C ASN A 134 8.39 -7.34 9.95
N ALA A 135 7.99 -7.26 8.68
CA ALA A 135 8.69 -7.86 7.57
C ALA A 135 8.98 -6.80 6.50
N ILE A 136 10.14 -6.93 5.85
CA ILE A 136 10.45 -6.16 4.64
C ILE A 136 10.04 -7.02 3.46
N PHE A 137 9.10 -6.54 2.66
CA PHE A 137 8.77 -7.13 1.38
C PHE A 137 9.53 -6.40 0.26
N ILE A 138 10.34 -7.12 -0.49
CA ILE A 138 11.01 -6.62 -1.68
C ILE A 138 10.27 -7.14 -2.90
N GLY A 139 9.74 -6.24 -3.72
CA GLY A 139 9.05 -6.56 -4.95
C GLY A 139 9.85 -6.21 -6.21
N ASN A 140 9.76 -7.07 -7.22
CA ASN A 140 10.10 -6.70 -8.58
C ASN A 140 9.03 -5.75 -9.11
N VAL A 141 9.42 -4.58 -9.60
CA VAL A 141 8.48 -3.65 -10.24
C VAL A 141 8.26 -4.11 -11.66
N VAL A 142 7.08 -4.68 -11.91
CA VAL A 142 6.68 -5.19 -13.24
C VAL A 142 5.87 -4.17 -14.04
N GLY A 143 5.30 -3.17 -13.37
CA GLY A 143 4.59 -2.07 -13.98
C GLY A 143 4.78 -0.76 -13.21
N ARG A 144 4.85 0.34 -13.94
CA ARG A 144 4.91 1.69 -13.37
C ARG A 144 4.15 2.69 -14.21
N VAL A 145 3.39 3.54 -13.55
CA VAL A 145 2.62 4.61 -14.20
C VAL A 145 2.71 5.88 -13.38
N THR A 146 2.96 7.02 -14.03
CA THR A 146 2.82 8.34 -13.45
C THR A 146 1.67 9.04 -14.16
N LYS A 147 0.65 9.47 -13.43
CA LYS A 147 -0.54 10.13 -13.96
C LYS A 147 -0.47 11.65 -13.79
N THR A 148 -0.02 12.09 -12.61
CA THR A 148 0.07 13.52 -12.27
C THR A 148 1.33 13.78 -11.45
N ASP A 149 1.75 15.04 -11.39
CA ASP A 149 2.84 15.56 -10.56
C ASP A 149 2.33 16.28 -9.31
N GLU A 150 1.09 16.01 -8.89
CA GLU A 150 0.53 16.60 -7.68
C GLU A 150 1.44 16.43 -6.46
N LYS A 151 1.46 17.43 -5.60
CA LYS A 151 2.25 17.44 -4.35
C LYS A 151 1.91 16.23 -3.49
N ARG A 152 2.91 15.44 -3.15
CA ARG A 152 2.78 14.18 -2.40
C ARG A 152 2.40 14.41 -0.94
N LEU A 153 1.81 13.40 -0.34
CA LEU A 153 1.51 13.37 1.09
C LEU A 153 2.74 12.97 1.90
N PHE A 154 3.04 13.74 2.93
CA PHE A 154 4.09 13.42 3.90
C PHE A 154 3.52 13.42 5.31
N HIS A 155 3.87 12.40 6.08
CA HIS A 155 3.53 12.28 7.48
C HIS A 155 4.57 13.02 8.32
N HIS A 156 4.09 13.86 9.24
CA HIS A 156 4.95 14.58 10.19
C HIS A 156 4.99 13.84 11.54
N VAL A 157 4.02 14.06 12.42
CA VAL A 157 3.91 13.43 13.74
C VAL A 157 2.43 13.27 14.12
N GLY A 158 2.05 12.12 14.67
CA GLY A 158 0.69 11.82 15.08
C GLY A 158 -0.26 11.87 13.87
N ASP A 159 -1.32 12.66 13.95
CA ASP A 159 -2.27 12.86 12.84
C ASP A 159 -1.91 14.07 11.95
N LYS A 160 -0.67 14.58 12.03
CA LYS A 160 -0.22 15.73 11.24
C LYS A 160 0.44 15.29 9.95
N TYR A 161 -0.08 15.78 8.85
CA TYR A 161 0.45 15.58 7.51
C TYR A 161 0.83 16.90 6.86
N THR A 162 1.75 16.83 5.93
CA THR A 162 2.25 17.97 5.16
C THR A 162 2.44 17.58 3.69
N THR A 163 2.92 18.49 2.89
CA THR A 163 3.32 18.27 1.50
C THR A 163 4.63 18.96 1.21
N THR A 164 5.22 18.69 0.07
CA THR A 164 6.43 19.39 -0.38
C THR A 164 6.15 20.90 -0.58
N MET A 165 7.07 21.73 -0.13
CA MET A 165 7.08 23.14 -0.50
C MET A 165 7.43 23.31 -1.99
N GLU A 166 7.10 24.45 -2.55
CA GLU A 166 7.50 24.82 -3.92
C GLU A 166 9.01 25.01 -4.01
#